data_dcce4f5c41a02f4bd42f4c121efacfa6
#
_entry.id   dcce4f5c41a02f4bd42f4c121efacfa6
#
_cell.length_a   1.000
_cell.length_b   1.000
_cell.length_c   1.000
_cell.angle_alpha   90.00
_cell.angle_beta   90.00
_cell.angle_gamma   90.00
#
_symmetry.space_group_name_H-M   'P 1'
#
loop_
_entity.id
_entity.type
_entity.pdbx_description
1 polymer ?
#
loop_
_entity_poly.entity_id
_entity_poly.type
_entity_poly.pdbx_seq_one_letter_code
_entity_poly.pdbx_strand_id
1 'polypeptide(L)'
;MSRTAPRTAAPSVHTTIVRALQGAILLGAAAAGMAQAQQSPALDRVSISAGAFYAEPEIHLGGDTRYGRIDTPDEKIDDVTLPRVKGEVLIGDSHGISFDYFRFDEGYGADLNGDTVVEGRPVSGAIRADANLRIELARLSYKLWFGKEKNVFGVGLGAAHLRAKISGSASANVSATAPVENYAWSGSASASESVWAPTVELAWRHALNDQVRFYAEASGVKKNGGNVEGHIYNGAVGVEYFPHKNIGLVLDYGIQKIDLHRNGERTADIDLKLTGPSAYVKVRF
;
A
#
# COMPACT_ATOMS: atom_id res chain seq x y z
N MET A 1 -34.56 25.80 -15.06
CA MET A 1 -33.19 25.89 -15.60
C MET A 1 -32.22 25.16 -14.64
N SER A 2 -31.98 23.91 -14.92
CA SER A 2 -31.10 23.05 -14.11
C SER A 2 -29.66 23.12 -14.66
N ARG A 3 -28.71 23.65 -13.89
CA ARG A 3 -27.31 23.70 -14.25
C ARG A 3 -26.62 22.39 -13.74
N THR A 4 -26.32 21.51 -14.67
CA THR A 4 -25.49 20.33 -14.41
C THR A 4 -24.02 20.77 -14.29
N ALA A 5 -23.41 20.57 -13.13
CA ALA A 5 -21.98 20.80 -12.91
C ALA A 5 -21.15 19.71 -13.61
N PRO A 6 -19.99 20.02 -14.22
CA PRO A 6 -19.16 19.02 -14.87
C PRO A 6 -18.49 18.13 -13.81
N ARG A 7 -18.62 16.82 -13.97
CA ARG A 7 -17.85 15.80 -13.23
C ARG A 7 -16.41 15.88 -13.69
N THR A 8 -15.51 16.34 -12.84
CA THR A 8 -14.06 16.18 -13.01
C THR A 8 -13.72 14.71 -12.84
N ALA A 9 -13.35 14.06 -13.93
CA ALA A 9 -12.84 12.69 -13.91
C ALA A 9 -11.51 12.65 -13.14
N ALA A 10 -11.38 11.76 -12.18
CA ALA A 10 -10.10 11.50 -11.51
C ALA A 10 -9.07 10.99 -12.54
N PRO A 11 -7.81 11.44 -12.48
CA PRO A 11 -6.79 10.99 -13.41
C PRO A 11 -6.58 9.48 -13.27
N SER A 12 -6.58 8.78 -14.40
CA SER A 12 -6.37 7.33 -14.43
C SER A 12 -4.96 6.99 -13.90
N VAL A 13 -4.81 5.79 -13.32
CA VAL A 13 -3.53 5.28 -12.78
C VAL A 13 -2.41 5.38 -13.82
N HIS A 14 -2.71 5.17 -15.12
CA HIS A 14 -1.77 5.36 -16.23
C HIS A 14 -1.17 6.78 -16.31
N THR A 15 -1.97 7.82 -16.08
CA THR A 15 -1.49 9.21 -16.15
C THR A 15 -0.54 9.54 -15.00
N THR A 16 -0.75 8.95 -13.83
CA THR A 16 0.10 9.18 -12.65
C THR A 16 1.45 8.48 -12.79
N ILE A 17 1.49 7.26 -13.32
CA ILE A 17 2.73 6.51 -13.56
C ILE A 17 3.58 7.20 -14.63
N VAL A 18 2.98 7.65 -15.73
CA VAL A 18 3.70 8.35 -16.80
C VAL A 18 4.32 9.67 -16.31
N ARG A 19 3.61 10.45 -15.50
CA ARG A 19 4.15 11.69 -14.91
C ARG A 19 5.27 11.45 -13.90
N ALA A 20 5.18 10.38 -13.10
CA ALA A 20 6.23 9.97 -12.19
C ALA A 20 7.50 9.53 -12.94
N LEU A 21 7.36 8.77 -14.04
CA LEU A 21 8.48 8.39 -14.91
C LEU A 21 9.14 9.61 -15.57
N GLN A 22 8.35 10.56 -16.07
CA GLN A 22 8.88 11.78 -16.69
C GLN A 22 9.65 12.66 -15.69
N GLY A 23 9.17 12.78 -14.46
CA GLY A 23 9.89 13.49 -13.39
C GLY A 23 11.21 12.83 -13.01
N ALA A 24 11.27 11.50 -13.01
CA ALA A 24 12.46 10.74 -12.67
C ALA A 24 13.55 10.82 -13.75
N ILE A 25 13.17 10.87 -15.04
CA ILE A 25 14.11 11.04 -16.16
C ILE A 25 14.78 12.41 -16.09
N LEU A 26 14.05 13.46 -15.69
CA LEU A 26 14.59 14.81 -15.52
C LEU A 26 15.55 14.92 -14.32
N LEU A 27 15.27 14.24 -13.21
CA LEU A 27 16.15 14.15 -12.05
C LEU A 27 17.43 13.36 -12.36
N GLY A 28 17.33 12.28 -13.14
CA GLY A 28 18.48 11.47 -13.58
C GLY A 28 19.47 12.26 -14.45
N ALA A 29 18.97 13.10 -15.34
CA ALA A 29 19.81 13.92 -16.22
C ALA A 29 20.60 15.02 -15.46
N ALA A 30 20.06 15.55 -14.37
CA ALA A 30 20.74 16.54 -13.52
C ALA A 30 21.84 15.94 -12.64
N ALA A 31 21.73 14.65 -12.26
CA ALA A 31 22.69 13.97 -11.40
C ALA A 31 23.93 13.43 -12.14
N ALA A 32 23.89 13.30 -13.45
CA ALA A 32 24.98 12.75 -14.27
C ALA A 32 26.25 13.62 -14.33
N GLY A 33 26.21 14.84 -13.78
CA GLY A 33 27.33 15.79 -13.77
C GLY A 33 28.17 15.80 -12.48
N MET A 34 27.86 14.96 -11.48
CA MET A 34 28.61 14.97 -10.21
C MET A 34 29.81 14.03 -10.27
N ALA A 35 30.95 14.53 -9.81
CA ALA A 35 32.29 13.93 -9.89
C ALA A 35 32.33 12.45 -9.46
N GLN A 36 33.09 11.65 -10.23
CA GLN A 36 33.39 10.25 -9.99
C GLN A 36 34.26 10.07 -8.71
N ALA A 37 33.63 10.04 -7.56
CA ALA A 37 34.20 9.34 -6.41
C ALA A 37 33.96 7.84 -6.64
N GLN A 38 34.81 6.98 -6.07
CA GLN A 38 34.75 5.52 -6.28
C GLN A 38 33.54 4.93 -5.56
N GLN A 39 32.41 5.00 -6.22
CA GLN A 39 31.12 4.52 -5.70
C GLN A 39 31.16 2.99 -5.61
N SER A 40 30.56 2.45 -4.55
CA SER A 40 30.35 1.00 -4.43
C SER A 40 29.52 0.46 -5.62
N PRO A 41 29.93 -0.64 -6.27
CA PRO A 41 29.13 -1.27 -7.32
C PRO A 41 27.76 -1.79 -6.81
N ALA A 42 27.55 -1.82 -5.51
CA ALA A 42 26.27 -2.18 -4.89
C ALA A 42 25.26 -1.01 -4.82
N LEU A 43 25.69 0.21 -5.12
CA LEU A 43 24.85 1.42 -5.08
C LEU A 43 24.71 2.04 -6.47
N ASP A 44 23.59 2.70 -6.71
CA ASP A 44 23.32 3.47 -7.92
C ASP A 44 23.27 4.96 -7.56
N ARG A 45 23.76 5.84 -8.45
CA ARG A 45 23.66 7.29 -8.22
C ARG A 45 22.20 7.74 -8.18
N VAL A 46 21.43 7.28 -9.14
CA VAL A 46 19.99 7.49 -9.20
C VAL A 46 19.38 6.20 -9.66
N SER A 47 18.33 5.76 -9.00
CA SER A 47 17.55 4.62 -9.47
C SER A 47 16.06 4.82 -9.23
N ILE A 48 15.27 4.26 -10.13
CA ILE A 48 13.82 4.15 -9.99
C ILE A 48 13.41 2.74 -10.37
N SER A 49 12.50 2.18 -9.58
CA SER A 49 11.89 0.88 -9.84
C SER A 49 10.38 1.02 -9.85
N ALA A 50 9.73 0.44 -10.83
CA ALA A 50 8.28 0.36 -10.91
C ALA A 50 7.86 -1.07 -11.21
N GLY A 51 6.84 -1.55 -10.53
CA GLY A 51 6.39 -2.93 -10.66
C GLY A 51 5.21 -3.23 -9.76
N ALA A 52 5.10 -4.49 -9.40
CA ALA A 52 3.99 -4.99 -8.61
C ALA A 52 4.46 -5.95 -7.52
N PHE A 53 3.75 -5.92 -6.42
CA PHE A 53 3.82 -6.87 -5.33
C PHE A 53 2.59 -7.77 -5.42
N TYR A 54 2.80 -9.05 -5.64
CA TYR A 54 1.76 -10.06 -5.62
C TYR A 54 1.65 -10.60 -4.20
N ALA A 55 0.62 -10.18 -3.50
CA ALA A 55 0.48 -10.41 -2.07
C ALA A 55 -0.68 -11.32 -1.75
N GLU A 56 -0.48 -12.18 -0.76
CA GLU A 56 -1.52 -12.91 -0.04
C GLU A 56 -1.94 -12.07 1.17
N PRO A 57 -3.15 -11.45 1.15
CA PRO A 57 -3.60 -10.64 2.27
C PRO A 57 -4.21 -11.50 3.37
N GLU A 58 -3.81 -11.22 4.62
CA GLU A 58 -4.52 -11.64 5.83
C GLU A 58 -5.09 -10.37 6.48
N ILE A 59 -6.41 -10.28 6.63
CA ILE A 59 -7.09 -9.10 7.18
C ILE A 59 -7.87 -9.47 8.42
N HIS A 60 -7.77 -8.63 9.45
CA HIS A 60 -8.65 -8.58 10.60
C HIS A 60 -9.17 -7.16 10.77
N LEU A 61 -10.48 -7.03 10.92
CA LEU A 61 -11.14 -5.75 11.13
C LEU A 61 -11.97 -5.81 12.40
N GLY A 62 -11.78 -4.84 13.28
CA GLY A 62 -12.56 -4.62 14.49
C GLY A 62 -13.19 -3.25 14.51
N GLY A 63 -14.37 -3.10 15.09
CA GLY A 63 -14.97 -1.80 15.22
C GLY A 63 -16.18 -1.73 16.12
N ASP A 64 -16.33 -0.59 16.80
CA ASP A 64 -17.48 -0.32 17.65
C ASP A 64 -18.66 0.20 16.83
N THR A 65 -19.81 -0.42 17.01
CA THR A 65 -21.09 0.04 16.45
C THR A 65 -22.02 0.52 17.59
N ARG A 66 -23.14 1.14 17.24
CA ARG A 66 -24.16 1.49 18.23
C ARG A 66 -24.76 0.27 18.96
N TYR A 67 -24.56 -0.91 18.43
CA TYR A 67 -25.12 -2.16 18.96
C TYR A 67 -24.07 -3.05 19.63
N GLY A 68 -22.81 -2.61 19.71
CA GLY A 68 -21.67 -3.33 20.28
C GLY A 68 -20.49 -3.39 19.32
N ARG A 69 -19.45 -4.05 19.77
CA ARG A 69 -18.24 -4.29 18.99
C ARG A 69 -18.47 -5.45 18.02
N ILE A 70 -18.00 -5.29 16.80
CA ILE A 70 -17.96 -6.34 15.78
C ILE A 70 -16.49 -6.55 15.43
N ASP A 71 -16.03 -7.79 15.53
CA ASP A 71 -14.72 -8.23 15.11
C ASP A 71 -14.88 -9.31 14.04
N THR A 72 -14.17 -9.17 12.92
CA THR A 72 -14.10 -10.23 11.91
C THR A 72 -13.08 -11.27 12.35
N PRO A 73 -13.27 -12.56 12.01
CA PRO A 73 -12.17 -13.52 12.12
C PRO A 73 -11.02 -13.12 11.18
N ASP A 74 -9.82 -13.65 11.45
CA ASP A 74 -8.70 -13.53 10.52
C ASP A 74 -9.08 -14.22 9.20
N GLU A 75 -9.26 -13.46 8.14
CA GLU A 75 -9.67 -13.98 6.85
C GLU A 75 -8.53 -13.84 5.84
N LYS A 76 -8.22 -14.94 5.17
CA LYS A 76 -7.36 -14.93 3.99
C LYS A 76 -8.22 -14.58 2.80
N ILE A 77 -7.81 -13.56 2.10
CA ILE A 77 -8.48 -13.06 0.92
C ILE A 77 -7.71 -13.53 -0.31
N ASP A 78 -8.37 -13.54 -1.46
CA ASP A 78 -7.75 -13.84 -2.74
C ASP A 78 -6.52 -12.96 -2.98
N ASP A 79 -5.52 -13.53 -3.65
CA ASP A 79 -4.27 -12.85 -3.96
C ASP A 79 -4.49 -11.54 -4.69
N VAL A 80 -3.80 -10.51 -4.27
CA VAL A 80 -3.90 -9.16 -4.84
C VAL A 80 -2.61 -8.69 -5.47
N THR A 81 -2.73 -7.91 -6.54
CA THR A 81 -1.58 -7.29 -7.22
C THR A 81 -1.53 -5.81 -6.90
N LEU A 82 -0.50 -5.41 -6.16
CA LEU A 82 -0.31 -4.07 -5.64
C LEU A 82 0.74 -3.30 -6.44
N PRO A 83 0.39 -2.20 -7.11
CA PRO A 83 1.39 -1.37 -7.78
C PRO A 83 2.32 -0.72 -6.74
N ARG A 84 3.63 -0.76 -7.02
CA ARG A 84 4.67 -0.18 -6.16
C ARG A 84 5.72 0.55 -6.97
N VAL A 85 6.15 1.69 -6.46
CA VAL A 85 7.22 2.50 -7.05
C VAL A 85 8.24 2.82 -5.97
N LYS A 86 9.51 2.55 -6.27
CA LYS A 86 10.64 2.86 -5.39
C LYS A 86 11.63 3.75 -6.15
N GLY A 87 12.25 4.68 -5.46
CA GLY A 87 13.29 5.55 -6.01
C GLY A 87 14.40 5.78 -5.00
N GLU A 88 15.62 5.98 -5.48
CA GLU A 88 16.77 6.30 -4.65
C GLU A 88 17.72 7.23 -5.38
N VAL A 89 18.24 8.22 -4.64
CA VAL A 89 19.28 9.14 -5.10
C VAL A 89 20.42 9.10 -4.10
N LEU A 90 21.63 8.80 -4.56
CA LEU A 90 22.86 8.80 -3.79
C LEU A 90 23.58 10.15 -3.97
N ILE A 91 23.85 10.82 -2.87
CA ILE A 91 24.59 12.09 -2.80
C ILE A 91 25.96 11.80 -2.21
N GLY A 92 27.02 12.10 -2.96
CA GLY A 92 28.36 11.61 -2.60
C GLY A 92 28.40 10.08 -2.66
N ASP A 93 29.09 9.44 -1.75
CA ASP A 93 29.32 7.99 -1.76
C ASP A 93 28.54 7.24 -0.68
N SER A 94 27.94 7.96 0.25
CA SER A 94 27.34 7.37 1.45
C SER A 94 25.98 7.96 1.86
N HIS A 95 25.51 9.03 1.24
CA HIS A 95 24.26 9.70 1.61
C HIS A 95 23.18 9.40 0.59
N GLY A 96 22.10 8.74 0.99
CA GLY A 96 20.99 8.38 0.11
C GLY A 96 19.69 9.08 0.52
N ILE A 97 18.87 9.41 -0.47
CA ILE A 97 17.47 9.76 -0.28
C ILE A 97 16.66 8.68 -0.98
N SER A 98 15.77 8.02 -0.26
CA SER A 98 14.91 6.97 -0.81
C SER A 98 13.45 7.35 -0.70
N PHE A 99 12.69 6.94 -1.71
CA PHE A 99 11.25 7.08 -1.80
C PHE A 99 10.64 5.70 -2.09
N ASP A 100 9.52 5.39 -1.44
CA ASP A 100 8.75 4.17 -1.66
C ASP A 100 7.26 4.48 -1.56
N TYR A 101 6.50 4.10 -2.56
CA TYR A 101 5.06 4.27 -2.63
C TYR A 101 4.39 2.98 -3.05
N PHE A 102 3.38 2.57 -2.30
CA PHE A 102 2.47 1.52 -2.70
C PHE A 102 1.01 1.89 -2.41
N ARG A 103 0.11 1.22 -3.12
CA ARG A 103 -1.33 1.36 -2.94
C ARG A 103 -2.00 0.00 -2.92
N PHE A 104 -2.81 -0.22 -1.92
CA PHE A 104 -3.79 -1.29 -1.80
C PHE A 104 -5.17 -0.69 -2.06
N ASP A 105 -6.00 -1.33 -2.90
CA ASP A 105 -7.34 -0.83 -3.26
C ASP A 105 -8.21 -2.02 -3.65
N GLU A 106 -8.93 -2.58 -2.67
CA GLU A 106 -9.72 -3.77 -2.86
C GLU A 106 -11.16 -3.58 -2.39
N GLY A 107 -12.08 -4.19 -3.14
CA GLY A 107 -13.50 -4.18 -2.88
C GLY A 107 -14.02 -5.56 -2.50
N TYR A 108 -14.85 -5.58 -1.48
CA TYR A 108 -15.49 -6.78 -0.95
C TYR A 108 -17.00 -6.65 -1.10
N GLY A 109 -17.66 -7.70 -1.59
CA GLY A 109 -19.10 -7.74 -1.72
C GLY A 109 -19.68 -9.02 -1.09
N ALA A 110 -20.78 -8.88 -0.37
CA ALA A 110 -21.55 -9.99 0.15
C ALA A 110 -23.01 -9.86 -0.27
N ASP A 111 -23.54 -10.90 -0.90
CA ASP A 111 -24.94 -11.02 -1.24
C ASP A 111 -25.56 -12.15 -0.37
N LEU A 112 -26.51 -11.80 0.49
CA LEU A 112 -27.24 -12.73 1.32
C LEU A 112 -28.70 -12.75 0.86
N ASN A 113 -29.16 -13.91 0.41
CA ASN A 113 -30.54 -14.14 0.06
C ASN A 113 -31.12 -15.21 1.01
N GLY A 114 -32.30 -14.97 1.50
CA GLY A 114 -32.95 -15.91 2.39
C GLY A 114 -34.47 -15.83 2.34
N ASP A 115 -35.09 -16.99 2.45
CA ASP A 115 -36.52 -17.13 2.59
C ASP A 115 -36.82 -17.65 4.01
N THR A 116 -37.76 -17.02 4.67
CA THR A 116 -38.21 -17.43 6.00
C THR A 116 -39.72 -17.30 6.12
N VAL A 117 -40.29 -17.87 7.18
CA VAL A 117 -41.72 -17.73 7.50
C VAL A 117 -41.84 -16.97 8.81
N VAL A 118 -42.43 -15.78 8.76
CA VAL A 118 -42.68 -14.98 9.95
C VAL A 118 -44.21 -14.96 10.18
N GLU A 119 -44.64 -15.43 11.32
CA GLU A 119 -46.09 -15.54 11.71
C GLU A 119 -46.93 -16.28 10.65
N GLY A 120 -46.39 -17.36 10.07
CA GLY A 120 -47.05 -18.17 9.05
C GLY A 120 -47.07 -17.56 7.64
N ARG A 121 -46.35 -16.44 7.42
CA ARG A 121 -46.25 -15.77 6.12
C ARG A 121 -44.85 -15.95 5.50
N PRO A 122 -44.76 -16.33 4.24
CA PRO A 122 -43.47 -16.40 3.55
C PRO A 122 -42.91 -14.98 3.36
N VAL A 123 -41.66 -14.79 3.77
CA VAL A 123 -40.90 -13.53 3.66
C VAL A 123 -39.61 -13.86 2.92
N SER A 124 -39.38 -13.21 1.80
CA SER A 124 -38.13 -13.29 1.05
C SER A 124 -37.31 -12.01 1.30
N GLY A 125 -36.04 -12.19 1.63
CA GLY A 125 -35.11 -11.08 1.87
C GLY A 125 -33.86 -11.20 1.04
N ALA A 126 -33.42 -10.09 0.45
CA ALA A 126 -32.13 -9.95 -0.19
C ALA A 126 -31.36 -8.82 0.47
N ILE A 127 -30.16 -9.10 0.96
CA ILE A 127 -29.25 -8.10 1.53
C ILE A 127 -27.99 -8.11 0.67
N ARG A 128 -27.62 -6.95 0.18
CA ARG A 128 -26.34 -6.72 -0.49
C ARG A 128 -25.51 -5.74 0.35
N ALA A 129 -24.29 -6.11 0.62
CA ALA A 129 -23.31 -5.26 1.27
C ALA A 129 -22.05 -5.19 0.42
N ASP A 130 -21.57 -3.98 0.15
CA ASP A 130 -20.33 -3.73 -0.56
C ASP A 130 -19.42 -2.88 0.34
N ALA A 131 -18.16 -3.25 0.44
CA ALA A 131 -17.13 -2.49 1.15
C ALA A 131 -15.92 -2.31 0.24
N ASN A 132 -15.25 -1.16 0.33
CA ASN A 132 -14.00 -0.91 -0.35
C ASN A 132 -12.99 -0.37 0.66
N LEU A 133 -11.81 -0.99 0.71
CA LEU A 133 -10.68 -0.58 1.53
C LEU A 133 -9.55 -0.09 0.61
N ARG A 134 -9.13 1.15 0.81
CA ARG A 134 -7.98 1.74 0.14
C ARG A 134 -6.95 2.16 1.16
N ILE A 135 -5.72 1.69 0.99
CA ILE A 135 -4.56 2.07 1.80
C ILE A 135 -3.47 2.58 0.86
N GLU A 136 -2.98 3.77 1.10
CA GLU A 136 -1.87 4.39 0.38
C GLU A 136 -0.76 4.66 1.39
N LEU A 137 0.44 4.17 1.12
CA LEU A 137 1.63 4.43 1.94
C LEU A 137 2.72 5.03 1.07
N ALA A 138 3.17 6.22 1.46
CA ALA A 138 4.32 6.89 0.89
C ALA A 138 5.39 7.06 1.98
N ARG A 139 6.64 6.71 1.70
CA ARG A 139 7.77 6.88 2.60
C ARG A 139 8.85 7.70 1.91
N LEU A 140 9.45 8.60 2.66
CA LEU A 140 10.61 9.37 2.25
C LEU A 140 11.65 9.28 3.36
N SER A 141 12.85 8.80 3.05
CA SER A 141 13.89 8.56 4.03
C SER A 141 15.24 9.02 3.55
N TYR A 142 16.01 9.55 4.48
CA TYR A 142 17.45 9.77 4.33
C TYR A 142 18.16 8.53 4.84
N LYS A 143 19.10 7.98 4.05
CA LYS A 143 19.90 6.79 4.36
C LYS A 143 21.37 7.15 4.42
N LEU A 144 22.05 6.62 5.40
CA LEU A 144 23.51 6.63 5.48
C LEU A 144 24.02 5.23 5.16
N TRP A 145 24.88 5.15 4.13
CA TRP A 145 25.45 3.90 3.67
C TRP A 145 26.86 3.74 4.23
N PHE A 146 27.14 2.55 4.73
CA PHE A 146 28.41 2.11 5.30
C PHE A 146 28.93 0.89 4.54
N GLY A 147 30.20 0.75 4.46
CA GLY A 147 30.83 -0.38 3.78
C GLY A 147 31.60 0.07 2.55
N LYS A 148 32.28 -0.86 1.95
CA LYS A 148 33.13 -0.60 0.79
C LYS A 148 32.98 -1.74 -0.21
N GLU A 149 33.39 -1.46 -1.45
CA GLU A 149 33.40 -2.43 -2.53
C GLU A 149 32.01 -3.08 -2.75
N LYS A 150 31.93 -4.40 -2.60
CA LYS A 150 30.73 -5.19 -2.94
C LYS A 150 29.65 -5.22 -1.85
N ASN A 151 30.01 -4.90 -0.60
CA ASN A 151 29.09 -4.98 0.53
C ASN A 151 28.84 -3.60 1.15
N VAL A 152 27.56 -3.22 1.25
CA VAL A 152 27.15 -2.00 1.90
C VAL A 152 25.95 -2.24 2.81
N PHE A 153 25.93 -1.52 3.91
CA PHE A 153 24.82 -1.49 4.86
C PHE A 153 24.27 -0.08 4.93
N GLY A 154 22.96 0.06 4.98
CA GLY A 154 22.28 1.34 5.07
C GLY A 154 21.45 1.43 6.34
N VAL A 155 21.51 2.58 6.99
CA VAL A 155 20.61 2.96 8.09
C VAL A 155 19.90 4.24 7.67
N GLY A 156 18.57 4.24 7.74
CA GLY A 156 17.75 5.34 7.30
C GLY A 156 16.80 5.86 8.38
N LEU A 157 16.55 7.15 8.31
CA LEU A 157 15.53 7.84 9.09
C LEU A 157 14.68 8.68 8.15
N GLY A 158 13.37 8.71 8.37
CA GLY A 158 12.48 9.42 7.48
C GLY A 158 11.08 9.63 8.05
N ALA A 159 10.17 9.89 7.14
CA ALA A 159 8.75 10.02 7.41
C ALA A 159 7.92 9.14 6.48
N ALA A 160 6.88 8.56 7.03
CA ALA A 160 5.85 7.84 6.31
C ALA A 160 4.54 8.60 6.37
N HIS A 161 3.85 8.69 5.24
CA HIS A 161 2.49 9.19 5.13
C HIS A 161 1.57 8.03 4.78
N LEU A 162 0.68 7.70 5.69
CA LEU A 162 -0.35 6.69 5.50
C LEU A 162 -1.69 7.38 5.28
N ARG A 163 -2.44 6.92 4.29
CA ARG A 163 -3.82 7.28 4.08
C ARG A 163 -4.64 6.01 3.98
N ALA A 164 -5.64 5.88 4.86
CA ALA A 164 -6.62 4.81 4.83
C ALA A 164 -8.00 5.38 4.51
N LYS A 165 -8.72 4.77 3.59
CA LYS A 165 -10.10 5.11 3.26
C LYS A 165 -10.93 3.83 3.22
N ILE A 166 -11.99 3.82 4.00
CA ILE A 166 -13.00 2.76 3.99
C ILE A 166 -14.29 3.39 3.48
N SER A 167 -14.94 2.75 2.53
CA SER A 167 -16.28 3.10 2.08
C SER A 167 -17.12 1.84 1.98
N GLY A 168 -18.36 1.92 2.41
CA GLY A 168 -19.30 0.80 2.35
C GLY A 168 -20.70 1.26 1.97
N SER A 169 -21.44 0.38 1.30
CA SER A 169 -22.86 0.52 1.05
C SER A 169 -23.57 -0.78 1.41
N ALA A 170 -24.76 -0.66 1.95
CA ALA A 170 -25.61 -1.79 2.20
C ALA A 170 -27.03 -1.48 1.70
N SER A 171 -27.68 -2.47 1.10
CA SER A 171 -29.06 -2.42 0.71
C SER A 171 -29.79 -3.70 1.14
N ALA A 172 -31.03 -3.55 1.56
CA ALA A 172 -31.90 -4.65 1.91
C ALA A 172 -33.25 -4.48 1.22
N ASN A 173 -33.73 -5.55 0.57
CA ASN A 173 -35.04 -5.63 0.00
C ASN A 173 -35.77 -6.79 0.69
N VAL A 174 -36.91 -6.53 1.29
CA VAL A 174 -37.73 -7.50 1.96
C VAL A 174 -39.12 -7.49 1.33
N SER A 175 -39.57 -8.62 0.87
CA SER A 175 -40.88 -8.83 0.27
C SER A 175 -41.68 -9.81 1.10
N ALA A 176 -42.90 -9.45 1.51
CA ALA A 176 -43.82 -10.34 2.22
C ALA A 176 -45.09 -10.59 1.37
N THR A 177 -45.58 -11.82 1.41
CA THR A 177 -46.78 -12.19 0.67
C THR A 177 -48.05 -11.83 1.47
N ALA A 178 -48.81 -10.88 0.95
CA ALA A 178 -50.17 -10.36 1.30
C ALA A 178 -50.43 -9.79 2.71
N PRO A 179 -50.91 -8.55 2.84
CA PRO A 179 -50.87 -7.53 1.77
C PRO A 179 -49.44 -7.13 1.49
N VAL A 180 -49.10 -7.03 0.21
CA VAL A 180 -47.74 -6.82 -0.29
C VAL A 180 -47.17 -5.53 0.27
N GLU A 181 -46.26 -5.60 1.23
CA GLU A 181 -45.41 -4.49 1.65
C GLU A 181 -43.97 -4.84 1.27
N ASN A 182 -43.45 -4.14 0.27
CA ASN A 182 -42.04 -4.23 -0.08
C ASN A 182 -41.28 -3.17 0.72
N TYR A 183 -40.40 -3.61 1.58
CA TYR A 183 -39.47 -2.74 2.29
C TYR A 183 -38.13 -2.72 1.57
N ALA A 184 -37.72 -1.54 1.08
CA ALA A 184 -36.40 -1.32 0.54
C ALA A 184 -35.65 -0.33 1.44
N TRP A 185 -34.46 -0.69 1.83
CA TRP A 185 -33.55 0.16 2.59
C TRP A 185 -32.20 0.20 1.87
N SER A 186 -31.56 1.37 1.84
CA SER A 186 -30.20 1.53 1.37
C SER A 186 -29.47 2.57 2.19
N GLY A 187 -28.19 2.34 2.44
CA GLY A 187 -27.33 3.25 3.16
C GLY A 187 -25.90 3.14 2.68
N SER A 188 -25.14 4.23 2.77
CA SER A 188 -23.72 4.24 2.50
C SER A 188 -22.99 5.06 3.55
N ALA A 189 -21.76 4.66 3.85
CA ALA A 189 -20.87 5.36 4.75
C ALA A 189 -19.46 5.36 4.19
N SER A 190 -18.70 6.42 4.47
CA SER A 190 -17.28 6.46 4.15
C SER A 190 -16.51 7.19 5.25
N ALA A 191 -15.31 6.68 5.53
CA ALA A 191 -14.36 7.29 6.45
C ALA A 191 -12.99 7.38 5.75
N SER A 192 -12.25 8.45 5.99
CA SER A 192 -10.90 8.61 5.46
C SER A 192 -10.04 9.27 6.52
N GLU A 193 -8.92 8.64 6.83
CA GLU A 193 -7.93 9.15 7.76
C GLU A 193 -6.57 9.24 7.07
N SER A 194 -5.76 10.21 7.47
CA SER A 194 -4.39 10.33 7.00
C SER A 194 -3.47 10.69 8.15
N VAL A 195 -2.29 10.10 8.20
CA VAL A 195 -1.36 10.25 9.30
C VAL A 195 0.09 10.27 8.81
N TRP A 196 0.90 11.10 9.44
CA TRP A 196 2.36 11.12 9.32
C TRP A 196 2.98 10.42 10.51
N ALA A 197 4.00 9.61 10.26
CA ALA A 197 4.75 8.94 11.32
C ALA A 197 6.24 8.85 10.98
N PRO A 198 7.14 8.86 11.98
CA PRO A 198 8.55 8.63 11.75
C PRO A 198 8.80 7.20 11.29
N THR A 199 9.78 7.01 10.40
CA THR A 199 10.22 5.69 9.91
C THR A 199 11.70 5.50 10.14
N VAL A 200 12.06 4.26 10.45
CA VAL A 200 13.46 3.79 10.50
C VAL A 200 13.62 2.73 9.43
N GLU A 201 14.75 2.75 8.74
CA GLU A 201 15.05 1.79 7.68
C GLU A 201 16.42 1.16 7.88
N LEU A 202 16.52 -0.12 7.58
CA LEU A 202 17.76 -0.88 7.49
C LEU A 202 17.84 -1.48 6.10
N ALA A 203 19.01 -1.46 5.51
CA ALA A 203 19.26 -2.05 4.21
C ALA A 203 20.62 -2.72 4.15
N TRP A 204 20.70 -3.76 3.37
CA TRP A 204 21.94 -4.42 3.00
C TRP A 204 21.94 -4.68 1.51
N ARG A 205 23.08 -4.45 0.85
CA ARG A 205 23.28 -4.78 -0.57
C ARG A 205 24.63 -5.44 -0.78
N HIS A 206 24.62 -6.44 -1.64
CA HIS A 206 25.82 -7.16 -2.04
C HIS A 206 25.90 -7.27 -3.57
N ALA A 207 26.90 -6.67 -4.18
CA ALA A 207 27.17 -6.84 -5.60
C ALA A 207 28.00 -8.11 -5.84
N LEU A 208 27.38 -9.14 -6.40
CA LEU A 208 28.10 -10.34 -6.82
C LEU A 208 29.05 -9.99 -7.99
N ASN A 209 28.51 -9.27 -8.96
CA ASN A 209 29.23 -8.71 -10.12
C ASN A 209 28.48 -7.46 -10.63
N ASP A 210 28.86 -6.92 -11.77
CA ASP A 210 28.25 -5.71 -12.34
C ASP A 210 26.78 -5.90 -12.76
N GLN A 211 26.35 -7.14 -12.94
CA GLN A 211 25.01 -7.49 -13.41
C GLN A 211 24.08 -8.00 -12.30
N VAL A 212 24.64 -8.62 -11.24
CA VAL A 212 23.83 -9.28 -10.22
C VAL A 212 24.13 -8.70 -8.85
N ARG A 213 23.07 -8.30 -8.15
CA ARG A 213 23.12 -7.84 -6.77
C ARG A 213 22.07 -8.54 -5.94
N PHE A 214 22.40 -8.82 -4.70
CA PHE A 214 21.46 -9.25 -3.66
C PHE A 214 21.17 -8.08 -2.73
N TYR A 215 19.99 -8.07 -2.18
CA TYR A 215 19.62 -7.08 -1.16
C TYR A 215 18.68 -7.64 -0.12
N ALA A 216 18.71 -7.02 1.04
CA ALA A 216 17.71 -7.15 2.08
C ALA A 216 17.37 -5.75 2.61
N GLU A 217 16.10 -5.50 2.84
CA GLU A 217 15.62 -4.25 3.40
C GLU A 217 14.58 -4.52 4.49
N ALA A 218 14.59 -3.68 5.52
CA ALA A 218 13.58 -3.68 6.56
C ALA A 218 13.24 -2.24 6.93
N SER A 219 11.99 -1.97 7.26
CA SER A 219 11.57 -0.70 7.77
C SER A 219 10.52 -0.82 8.85
N GLY A 220 10.54 0.11 9.79
CA GLY A 220 9.56 0.22 10.86
C GLY A 220 9.03 1.65 10.97
N VAL A 221 7.72 1.75 11.11
CA VAL A 221 6.99 2.99 11.37
C VAL A 221 6.23 2.80 12.67
N LYS A 222 6.32 3.73 13.59
CA LYS A 222 5.54 3.72 14.82
C LYS A 222 4.90 5.07 15.06
N LYS A 223 3.61 5.07 15.31
CA LYS A 223 2.82 6.24 15.67
C LYS A 223 2.15 5.98 17.00
N ASN A 224 2.48 6.80 17.99
CA ASN A 224 1.86 6.80 19.31
C ASN A 224 1.11 8.10 19.50
N GLY A 225 -0.10 8.01 20.07
CA GLY A 225 -0.92 9.15 20.44
C GLY A 225 -1.68 9.81 19.28
N GLY A 226 -2.73 10.53 19.64
CA GLY A 226 -3.70 11.13 18.74
C GLY A 226 -4.88 10.18 18.46
N ASN A 227 -5.64 10.48 17.41
CA ASN A 227 -6.82 9.69 17.05
C ASN A 227 -6.48 8.35 16.42
N VAL A 228 -5.26 8.20 15.87
CA VAL A 228 -4.79 6.95 15.24
C VAL A 228 -3.41 6.62 15.79
N GLU A 229 -3.29 5.44 16.32
CA GLU A 229 -2.05 4.82 16.78
C GLU A 229 -1.76 3.58 15.95
N GLY A 230 -0.52 3.12 15.92
CA GLY A 230 -0.20 1.87 15.25
C GLY A 230 1.25 1.74 14.85
N HIS A 231 1.52 0.64 14.18
CA HIS A 231 2.84 0.35 13.65
C HIS A 231 2.76 -0.32 12.28
N ILE A 232 3.78 -0.09 11.48
CA ILE A 232 3.93 -0.70 10.17
C ILE A 232 5.32 -1.29 10.10
N TYR A 233 5.43 -2.56 9.79
CA TYR A 233 6.68 -3.24 9.52
C TYR A 233 6.72 -3.69 8.07
N ASN A 234 7.88 -3.55 7.45
CA ASN A 234 8.11 -4.05 6.11
C ASN A 234 9.48 -4.72 6.08
N GLY A 235 9.58 -5.86 5.40
CA GLY A 235 10.82 -6.57 5.16
C GLY A 235 10.80 -7.20 3.77
N ALA A 236 11.93 -7.18 3.07
CA ALA A 236 12.08 -7.83 1.78
C ALA A 236 13.51 -8.33 1.59
N VAL A 237 13.63 -9.44 0.88
CA VAL A 237 14.91 -9.96 0.38
C VAL A 237 14.78 -10.21 -1.10
N GLY A 238 15.80 -9.86 -1.89
CA GLY A 238 15.68 -9.93 -3.32
C GLY A 238 16.99 -9.94 -4.08
N VAL A 239 16.83 -10.04 -5.39
CA VAL A 239 17.90 -10.02 -6.37
C VAL A 239 17.60 -9.00 -7.45
N GLU A 240 18.61 -8.24 -7.83
CA GLU A 240 18.59 -7.33 -8.99
C GLU A 240 19.47 -7.96 -10.09
N TYR A 241 18.93 -8.03 -11.30
CA TYR A 241 19.65 -8.49 -12.48
C TYR A 241 19.64 -7.42 -13.57
N PHE A 242 20.82 -6.99 -13.99
CA PHE A 242 21.01 -5.94 -14.99
C PHE A 242 21.57 -6.53 -16.29
N PRO A 243 20.73 -6.95 -17.25
CA PRO A 243 21.20 -7.34 -18.58
C PRO A 243 21.85 -6.18 -19.33
N HIS A 244 21.45 -4.95 -19.02
CA HIS A 244 22.05 -3.71 -19.51
C HIS A 244 22.52 -2.84 -18.34
N LYS A 245 23.50 -1.97 -18.62
CA LYS A 245 24.09 -1.10 -17.57
C LYS A 245 23.04 -0.31 -16.80
N ASN A 246 22.01 0.17 -17.49
CA ASN A 246 21.03 1.11 -16.95
C ASN A 246 19.66 0.48 -16.67
N ILE A 247 19.36 -0.72 -17.17
CA ILE A 247 18.03 -1.33 -17.05
C ILE A 247 18.19 -2.73 -16.47
N GLY A 248 17.45 -3.01 -15.43
CA GLY A 248 17.43 -4.29 -14.73
C GLY A 248 16.05 -4.76 -14.35
N LEU A 249 15.99 -6.02 -13.96
CA LEU A 249 14.85 -6.67 -13.33
C LEU A 249 15.17 -6.89 -11.86
N VAL A 250 14.18 -6.66 -11.03
CA VAL A 250 14.26 -6.88 -9.58
C VAL A 250 13.18 -7.86 -9.21
N LEU A 251 13.59 -8.92 -8.50
CA LEU A 251 12.68 -9.90 -7.92
C LEU A 251 12.93 -9.95 -6.43
N ASP A 252 11.90 -9.83 -5.64
CA ASP A 252 11.97 -9.96 -4.19
C ASP A 252 10.82 -10.77 -3.61
N TYR A 253 11.00 -11.21 -2.38
CA TYR A 253 9.97 -11.77 -1.53
C TYR A 253 9.88 -10.92 -0.27
N GLY A 254 8.69 -10.44 0.01
CA GLY A 254 8.48 -9.46 1.07
C GLY A 254 7.31 -9.77 1.98
N ILE A 255 7.36 -9.13 3.14
CA ILE A 255 6.27 -9.07 4.11
C ILE A 255 6.01 -7.63 4.49
N GLN A 256 4.75 -7.26 4.61
CA GLN A 256 4.31 -5.99 5.14
C GLN A 256 3.18 -6.21 6.13
N LYS A 257 3.37 -5.73 7.36
CA LYS A 257 2.36 -5.75 8.40
C LYS A 257 1.96 -4.32 8.76
N ILE A 258 0.67 -4.05 8.72
CA ILE A 258 0.05 -2.77 9.08
C ILE A 258 -0.93 -3.06 10.20
N ASP A 259 -0.73 -2.42 11.33
CA ASP A 259 -1.53 -2.56 12.53
C ASP A 259 -1.92 -1.15 12.98
N LEU A 260 -3.19 -0.83 12.90
CA LEU A 260 -3.74 0.49 13.15
C LEU A 260 -4.89 0.39 14.13
N HIS A 261 -4.83 1.20 15.15
CA HIS A 261 -5.87 1.38 16.14
C HIS A 261 -6.37 2.82 16.13
N ARG A 262 -7.66 2.99 15.95
CA ARG A 262 -8.31 4.29 16.05
C ARG A 262 -8.95 4.47 17.41
N ASN A 263 -8.48 5.50 18.13
CA ASN A 263 -9.05 5.94 19.40
C ASN A 263 -10.14 6.99 19.14
N GLY A 264 -11.23 7.00 19.92
CA GLY A 264 -12.30 8.00 19.82
C GLY A 264 -13.59 7.50 20.47
N GLU A 265 -14.71 8.17 20.20
CA GLU A 265 -16.04 7.74 20.64
C GLU A 265 -16.43 6.35 20.09
N ARG A 266 -15.81 5.96 18.97
CA ARG A 266 -15.89 4.64 18.37
C ARG A 266 -14.51 4.18 18.02
N THR A 267 -14.08 3.07 18.57
CA THR A 267 -12.80 2.46 18.26
C THR A 267 -12.89 1.65 16.97
N ALA A 268 -11.79 1.57 16.25
CA ALA A 268 -11.67 0.70 15.08
C ALA A 268 -10.24 0.18 14.97
N ASP A 269 -10.13 -1.10 14.65
CA ASP A 269 -8.85 -1.80 14.48
C ASP A 269 -8.73 -2.32 13.06
N ILE A 270 -7.55 -2.20 12.49
CA ILE A 270 -7.20 -2.75 11.19
C ILE A 270 -5.87 -3.47 11.35
N ASP A 271 -5.88 -4.77 11.21
CA ASP A 271 -4.68 -5.58 11.05
C ASP A 271 -4.63 -6.10 9.62
N LEU A 272 -3.58 -5.72 8.88
CA LEU A 272 -3.36 -6.17 7.51
C LEU A 272 -1.93 -6.71 7.39
N LYS A 273 -1.82 -7.96 6.98
CA LYS A 273 -0.56 -8.60 6.66
C LYS A 273 -0.56 -8.97 5.18
N LEU A 274 0.47 -8.56 4.47
CA LEU A 274 0.69 -8.82 3.06
C LEU A 274 1.99 -9.58 2.93
N THR A 275 1.97 -10.74 2.29
CA THR A 275 3.16 -11.57 2.11
C THR A 275 3.20 -12.09 0.68
N GLY A 276 4.36 -12.07 0.04
CA GLY A 276 4.47 -12.62 -1.30
C GLY A 276 5.65 -12.11 -2.12
N PRO A 277 5.74 -12.53 -3.39
CA PRO A 277 6.76 -12.09 -4.33
C PRO A 277 6.44 -10.73 -4.95
N SER A 278 7.50 -10.03 -5.38
CA SER A 278 7.39 -8.81 -6.17
C SER A 278 8.30 -8.87 -7.38
N ALA A 279 7.89 -8.15 -8.43
CA ALA A 279 8.70 -7.98 -9.62
C ALA A 279 8.69 -6.53 -10.08
N TYR A 280 9.87 -5.98 -10.39
CA TYR A 280 10.03 -4.60 -10.85
C TYR A 280 10.96 -4.51 -12.05
N VAL A 281 10.73 -3.50 -12.86
CA VAL A 281 11.73 -2.97 -13.78
C VAL A 281 12.45 -1.82 -13.07
N LYS A 282 13.77 -1.88 -13.03
CA LYS A 282 14.64 -0.87 -12.42
C LYS A 282 15.45 -0.17 -13.49
N VAL A 283 15.43 1.15 -13.45
CA VAL A 283 16.31 2.00 -14.26
C VAL A 283 17.31 2.67 -13.32
N ARG A 284 18.60 2.65 -13.68
CA ARG A 284 19.68 3.25 -12.88
C ARG A 284 20.60 4.12 -13.74
N PHE A 285 21.20 5.10 -13.09
CA PHE A 285 22.13 6.05 -13.68
C PHE A 285 23.37 6.23 -12.82
#